data_4f475ddc12444dd87a4ba3049a85fd53
#
_entry.id   4f475ddc12444dd87a4ba3049a85fd53
#
_cell.length_a   1.000
_cell.length_b   1.000
_cell.length_c   1.000
_cell.angle_alpha   90.00
_cell.angle_beta   90.00
_cell.angle_gamma   90.00
#
_symmetry.space_group_name_H-M   'P 1'
#
loop_
_entity.id
_entity.type
_entity.pdbx_description
1 polymer ?
#
loop_
_entity_poly.entity_id
_entity_poly.type
_entity_poly.pdbx_seq_one_letter_code
_entity_poly.pdbx_strand_id
1 'polypeptide(L)'
;MGRDGRGVKAASESSIEITFMYRGTRCRERIALKPTSANLKRAENHRAAILHAIATNSFDYTATFPQSSNAAKFADQVGDVQTIEAFLDKWLDRQKKHLKASTYNGYRKIVVGQLIPWFGTIMLSALRKKDVRAKMEPMNATNKTMANIQSVLRKALDDAIEDELIEVNPLARWCYSKVEAPQSKDDIDPFTKEEQAAILTHATGQGRNLLQFAFWTGLRTSELVALDWADVDFVRGVVMVTRALTQHSKAAESTKTNAGRREVKLLERAMHALLEQKTFTWTKGEEVFQNPRLERRWEGDQPIRKTLWTGILQNAGVRYRNPYQTRHTYASMMLSAGEHPMWVAKQMGHADWTMIARIYGRWMPDADLAAGSRAESIFGKEN
;
A
#
# COMPACT_ATOMS: atom_id res chain seq x y z
N MET A 1 14.61 52.95 -38.09
CA MET A 1 14.86 51.61 -37.51
C MET A 1 13.50 50.97 -37.26
N GLY A 2 13.09 50.05 -38.15
CA GLY A 2 11.78 49.42 -38.08
C GLY A 2 11.72 48.51 -36.87
N ARG A 3 10.61 48.56 -36.10
CA ARG A 3 10.26 47.62 -35.07
C ARG A 3 10.20 46.21 -35.68
N ASP A 4 11.17 45.34 -35.34
CA ASP A 4 11.13 43.96 -35.73
C ASP A 4 9.75 43.39 -35.40
N GLY A 5 9.06 42.87 -36.43
CA GLY A 5 7.76 42.23 -36.24
C GLY A 5 7.96 41.03 -35.29
N ARG A 6 7.24 41.06 -34.18
CA ARG A 6 7.34 40.18 -33.00
C ARG A 6 7.72 38.71 -33.31
N GLY A 7 9.04 38.47 -33.58
CA GLY A 7 9.58 37.12 -33.84
C GLY A 7 9.53 36.65 -35.31
N VAL A 8 9.33 37.58 -36.28
CA VAL A 8 9.43 37.30 -37.72
C VAL A 8 10.32 38.36 -38.33
N LYS A 9 11.33 37.98 -39.15
CA LYS A 9 12.24 38.86 -39.82
C LYS A 9 12.73 38.26 -41.14
N ALA A 10 13.16 39.12 -42.06
CA ALA A 10 13.90 38.69 -43.23
C ALA A 10 15.23 38.05 -42.79
N ALA A 11 15.56 36.88 -43.26
CA ALA A 11 16.81 36.20 -42.96
C ALA A 11 17.79 36.26 -44.14
N SER A 12 17.31 36.28 -45.36
CA SER A 12 18.06 36.47 -46.61
C SER A 12 17.11 37.00 -47.69
N GLU A 13 17.64 37.23 -48.90
CA GLU A 13 16.80 37.61 -50.05
C GLU A 13 15.76 36.56 -50.46
N SER A 14 15.95 35.28 -50.00
CA SER A 14 15.11 34.13 -50.32
C SER A 14 14.45 33.48 -49.11
N SER A 15 14.68 33.98 -47.88
CA SER A 15 14.15 33.31 -46.67
C SER A 15 13.72 34.25 -45.59
N ILE A 16 12.73 33.82 -44.82
CA ILE A 16 12.17 34.48 -43.62
C ILE A 16 12.47 33.63 -42.41
N GLU A 17 12.96 34.20 -41.34
CA GLU A 17 13.17 33.56 -40.05
C GLU A 17 11.98 33.83 -39.13
N ILE A 18 11.46 32.77 -38.51
CA ILE A 18 10.49 32.85 -37.42
C ILE A 18 11.17 32.41 -36.11
N THR A 19 10.83 33.10 -35.03
CA THR A 19 11.36 32.79 -33.70
C THR A 19 10.22 32.55 -32.74
N PHE A 20 10.29 31.45 -31.97
CA PHE A 20 9.32 31.11 -30.92
C PHE A 20 9.99 30.34 -29.80
N MET A 21 9.32 30.24 -28.65
CA MET A 21 9.76 29.41 -27.54
C MET A 21 9.03 28.06 -27.60
N TYR A 22 9.78 26.96 -27.52
CA TYR A 22 9.23 25.62 -27.44
C TYR A 22 9.98 24.82 -26.38
N ARG A 23 9.28 24.28 -25.40
CA ARG A 23 9.84 23.51 -24.27
C ARG A 23 11.06 24.20 -23.64
N GLY A 24 10.94 25.49 -23.30
CA GLY A 24 12.00 26.30 -22.69
C GLY A 24 13.15 26.67 -23.61
N THR A 25 13.18 26.17 -24.83
CA THR A 25 14.23 26.46 -25.83
C THR A 25 13.75 27.52 -26.83
N ARG A 26 14.62 28.50 -27.12
CA ARG A 26 14.36 29.47 -28.17
C ARG A 26 14.67 28.87 -29.54
N CYS A 27 13.64 28.57 -30.29
CA CYS A 27 13.73 28.02 -31.65
C CYS A 27 13.75 29.12 -32.69
N ARG A 28 14.59 28.97 -33.72
CA ARG A 28 14.70 29.84 -34.88
C ARG A 28 14.64 28.98 -36.11
N GLU A 29 13.56 29.14 -36.90
CA GLU A 29 13.34 28.34 -38.09
C GLU A 29 13.28 29.23 -39.33
N ARG A 30 13.86 28.75 -40.44
CA ARG A 30 13.87 29.47 -41.69
C ARG A 30 12.83 28.87 -42.64
N ILE A 31 12.03 29.75 -43.22
CA ILE A 31 11.03 29.42 -44.22
C ILE A 31 11.57 29.90 -45.55
N ALA A 32 11.61 29.05 -46.56
CA ALA A 32 12.09 29.39 -47.92
C ALA A 32 11.05 30.23 -48.70
N LEU A 33 10.87 31.47 -48.26
CA LEU A 33 9.99 32.45 -48.88
C LEU A 33 10.74 33.78 -49.02
N LYS A 34 10.67 34.44 -50.22
CA LYS A 34 11.19 35.82 -50.38
C LYS A 34 10.50 36.76 -49.41
N PRO A 35 11.25 37.65 -48.72
CA PRO A 35 10.70 38.56 -47.69
C PRO A 35 9.92 39.73 -48.26
N THR A 36 8.86 39.47 -48.99
CA THR A 36 7.87 40.46 -49.41
C THR A 36 6.89 40.75 -48.27
N SER A 37 6.22 41.91 -48.33
CA SER A 37 5.25 42.29 -47.27
C SER A 37 4.14 41.23 -47.11
N ALA A 38 3.68 40.63 -48.22
CA ALA A 38 2.69 39.53 -48.18
C ALA A 38 3.22 38.25 -47.55
N ASN A 39 4.47 37.87 -47.86
CA ASN A 39 5.09 36.67 -47.28
C ASN A 39 5.49 36.86 -45.81
N LEU A 40 5.89 38.05 -45.38
CA LEU A 40 6.10 38.35 -43.98
C LEU A 40 4.82 38.21 -43.17
N LYS A 41 3.69 38.68 -43.71
CA LYS A 41 2.39 38.49 -43.03
C LYS A 41 1.95 37.02 -42.98
N ARG A 42 2.26 36.22 -44.03
CA ARG A 42 2.04 34.77 -43.99
C ARG A 42 2.88 34.09 -42.92
N ALA A 43 4.14 34.49 -42.77
CA ALA A 43 5.05 33.99 -41.73
C ALA A 43 4.58 34.34 -40.34
N GLU A 44 4.01 35.54 -40.13
CA GLU A 44 3.38 35.98 -38.88
C GLU A 44 2.19 35.09 -38.52
N ASN A 45 1.30 34.84 -39.47
CA ASN A 45 0.15 33.93 -39.28
C ASN A 45 0.60 32.50 -38.96
N HIS A 46 1.61 32.00 -39.68
CA HIS A 46 2.15 30.68 -39.43
C HIS A 46 2.76 30.59 -38.00
N ARG A 47 3.53 31.60 -37.60
CA ARG A 47 4.04 31.68 -36.23
C ARG A 47 2.92 31.75 -35.18
N ALA A 48 1.83 32.48 -35.45
CA ALA A 48 0.67 32.52 -34.56
C ALA A 48 0.00 31.16 -34.43
N ALA A 49 -0.14 30.41 -35.53
CA ALA A 49 -0.64 29.03 -35.50
C ALA A 49 0.26 28.09 -34.68
N ILE A 50 1.57 28.22 -34.82
CA ILE A 50 2.54 27.46 -34.01
C ILE A 50 2.37 27.78 -32.52
N LEU A 51 2.29 29.07 -32.16
CA LEU A 51 2.09 29.47 -30.77
C LEU A 51 0.76 28.97 -30.18
N HIS A 52 -0.29 28.97 -31.00
CA HIS A 52 -1.59 28.42 -30.63
C HIS A 52 -1.48 26.90 -30.42
N ALA A 53 -0.86 26.17 -31.37
CA ALA A 53 -0.65 24.74 -31.25
C ALA A 53 0.22 24.37 -30.03
N ILE A 54 1.24 25.18 -29.70
CA ILE A 54 2.03 25.04 -28.47
C ILE A 54 1.15 25.24 -27.22
N ALA A 55 0.32 26.28 -27.23
CA ALA A 55 -0.56 26.58 -26.09
C ALA A 55 -1.64 25.49 -25.88
N THR A 56 -2.09 24.86 -26.96
CA THR A 56 -3.06 23.74 -26.92
C THR A 56 -2.40 22.35 -26.82
N ASN A 57 -1.06 22.31 -26.69
CA ASN A 57 -0.27 21.07 -26.61
C ASN A 57 -0.46 20.14 -27.83
N SER A 58 -0.77 20.68 -29.00
CA SER A 58 -0.97 19.96 -30.26
C SER A 58 0.17 20.18 -31.28
N PHE A 59 1.25 20.89 -30.87
CA PHE A 59 2.36 21.21 -31.74
C PHE A 59 3.33 20.05 -31.91
N ASP A 60 3.48 19.55 -33.13
CA ASP A 60 4.51 18.60 -33.51
C ASP A 60 5.63 19.32 -34.27
N TYR A 61 6.82 19.40 -33.61
CA TYR A 61 7.97 20.07 -34.18
C TYR A 61 8.52 19.37 -35.41
N THR A 62 8.55 18.03 -35.35
CA THR A 62 9.13 17.19 -36.41
C THR A 62 8.26 17.21 -37.68
N ALA A 63 6.96 17.15 -37.47
CA ALA A 63 6.02 17.29 -38.60
C ALA A 63 6.03 18.70 -39.19
N THR A 64 6.23 19.75 -38.38
CA THR A 64 6.22 21.15 -38.84
C THR A 64 7.54 21.58 -39.46
N PHE A 65 8.68 21.10 -38.95
CA PHE A 65 10.04 21.44 -39.40
C PHE A 65 10.92 20.18 -39.56
N PRO A 66 10.60 19.30 -40.52
CA PRO A 66 11.29 18.00 -40.62
C PRO A 66 12.79 18.10 -40.97
N GLN A 67 13.21 19.23 -41.56
CA GLN A 67 14.61 19.47 -41.96
C GLN A 67 15.39 20.35 -40.95
N SER A 68 14.78 20.72 -39.85
CA SER A 68 15.46 21.53 -38.83
C SER A 68 16.47 20.68 -38.04
N SER A 69 17.63 21.26 -37.70
CA SER A 69 18.55 20.66 -36.76
C SER A 69 17.94 20.47 -35.38
N ASN A 70 16.92 21.22 -35.03
CA ASN A 70 16.15 21.06 -33.82
C ASN A 70 15.14 19.90 -33.92
N ALA A 71 14.79 19.43 -35.13
CA ALA A 71 13.87 18.32 -35.30
C ALA A 71 14.37 17.05 -34.61
N ALA A 72 15.66 16.72 -34.75
CA ALA A 72 16.29 15.61 -34.03
C ALA A 72 16.24 15.81 -32.51
N LYS A 73 16.52 17.03 -32.03
CA LYS A 73 16.47 17.36 -30.60
C LYS A 73 15.08 17.18 -29.99
N PHE A 74 14.04 17.40 -30.78
CA PHE A 74 12.65 17.28 -30.33
C PHE A 74 11.98 15.98 -30.81
N ALA A 75 12.59 15.22 -31.75
CA ALA A 75 12.11 13.91 -32.18
C ALA A 75 12.30 12.84 -31.09
N ASP A 76 13.44 12.84 -30.40
CA ASP A 76 13.69 11.94 -29.27
C ASP A 76 12.83 12.30 -28.03
N GLN A 77 12.16 13.45 -28.07
CA GLN A 77 11.18 13.91 -27.08
C GLN A 77 9.72 13.84 -27.57
N VAL A 78 9.45 13.25 -28.74
CA VAL A 78 8.17 12.58 -29.04
C VAL A 78 8.15 11.24 -28.30
N GLY A 79 8.89 11.16 -27.19
CA GLY A 79 8.70 10.19 -26.14
C GLY A 79 7.29 10.31 -25.64
N ASP A 80 6.51 9.35 -26.06
CA ASP A 80 5.26 8.93 -25.47
C ASP A 80 4.41 10.07 -24.89
N VAL A 81 3.69 10.74 -25.79
CA VAL A 81 2.47 11.47 -25.40
C VAL A 81 1.46 10.40 -24.96
N GLN A 82 1.76 9.77 -23.80
CA GLN A 82 0.91 8.71 -23.30
C GLN A 82 -0.11 9.26 -22.33
N THR A 83 -1.28 8.68 -22.41
CA THR A 83 -2.33 8.92 -21.41
C THR A 83 -1.93 8.28 -20.07
N ILE A 84 -2.55 8.75 -19.00
CA ILE A 84 -2.36 8.16 -17.67
C ILE A 84 -2.73 6.67 -17.68
N GLU A 85 -3.76 6.26 -18.41
CA GLU A 85 -4.14 4.84 -18.56
C GLU A 85 -3.01 4.03 -19.17
N ALA A 86 -2.49 4.42 -20.32
CA ALA A 86 -1.41 3.71 -21.01
C ALA A 86 -0.14 3.62 -20.15
N PHE A 87 0.16 4.66 -19.39
CA PHE A 87 1.26 4.67 -18.43
C PHE A 87 1.01 3.72 -17.26
N LEU A 88 -0.15 3.81 -16.59
CA LEU A 88 -0.47 3.03 -15.40
C LEU A 88 -0.56 1.53 -15.69
N ASP A 89 -1.02 1.14 -16.88
CA ASP A 89 -1.05 -0.27 -17.29
C ASP A 89 0.38 -0.84 -17.40
N LYS A 90 1.27 -0.16 -18.09
CA LYS A 90 2.68 -0.54 -18.19
C LYS A 90 3.37 -0.53 -16.82
N TRP A 91 3.07 0.48 -16.01
CA TRP A 91 3.60 0.63 -14.66
C TRP A 91 3.17 -0.53 -13.74
N LEU A 92 1.90 -0.92 -13.76
CA LEU A 92 1.38 -2.06 -12.99
C LEU A 92 2.07 -3.36 -13.37
N ASP A 93 2.31 -3.61 -14.65
CA ASP A 93 2.99 -4.82 -15.11
C ASP A 93 4.44 -4.87 -14.60
N ARG A 94 5.14 -3.74 -14.54
CA ARG A 94 6.45 -3.65 -13.90
C ARG A 94 6.37 -3.92 -12.41
N GLN A 95 5.42 -3.32 -11.69
CA GLN A 95 5.24 -3.48 -10.25
C GLN A 95 4.96 -4.93 -9.84
N LYS A 96 4.34 -5.73 -10.71
CA LYS A 96 4.05 -7.15 -10.47
C LYS A 96 5.30 -7.99 -10.16
N LYS A 97 6.45 -7.60 -10.71
CA LYS A 97 7.73 -8.30 -10.50
C LYS A 97 8.44 -7.91 -9.18
N HIS A 98 8.12 -6.74 -8.64
CA HIS A 98 8.84 -6.16 -7.50
C HIS A 98 8.04 -6.16 -6.21
N LEU A 99 6.72 -6.28 -6.27
CA LEU A 99 5.85 -6.19 -5.11
C LEU A 99 5.37 -7.57 -4.65
N LYS A 100 5.20 -7.73 -3.34
CA LYS A 100 4.48 -8.87 -2.78
C LYS A 100 3.04 -8.90 -3.31
N ALA A 101 2.50 -10.09 -3.52
CA ALA A 101 1.19 -10.30 -4.13
C ALA A 101 0.07 -9.46 -3.49
N SER A 102 0.05 -9.34 -2.15
CA SER A 102 -0.94 -8.53 -1.43
C SER A 102 -0.81 -7.02 -1.73
N THR A 103 0.41 -6.49 -1.84
CA THR A 103 0.67 -5.08 -2.15
C THR A 103 0.31 -4.78 -3.61
N TYR A 104 0.75 -5.64 -4.54
CA TYR A 104 0.40 -5.52 -5.95
C TYR A 104 -1.13 -5.51 -6.15
N ASN A 105 -1.85 -6.39 -5.46
CA ASN A 105 -3.30 -6.44 -5.58
C ASN A 105 -3.98 -5.19 -5.00
N GLY A 106 -3.42 -4.62 -3.93
CA GLY A 106 -3.83 -3.30 -3.41
C GLY A 106 -3.64 -2.19 -4.44
N TYR A 107 -2.47 -2.13 -5.07
CA TYR A 107 -2.16 -1.18 -6.15
C TYR A 107 -3.11 -1.35 -7.33
N ARG A 108 -3.27 -2.59 -7.81
CA ARG A 108 -4.17 -2.91 -8.93
C ARG A 108 -5.60 -2.47 -8.65
N LYS A 109 -6.14 -2.72 -7.45
CA LYS A 109 -7.50 -2.27 -7.08
C LYS A 109 -7.64 -0.75 -7.15
N ILE A 110 -6.63 -0.01 -6.70
CA ILE A 110 -6.64 1.47 -6.74
C ILE A 110 -6.49 1.96 -8.18
N VAL A 111 -5.54 1.42 -8.93
CA VAL A 111 -5.30 1.85 -10.32
C VAL A 111 -6.51 1.59 -11.20
N VAL A 112 -6.99 0.35 -11.23
CA VAL A 112 -8.11 -0.04 -12.09
C VAL A 112 -9.46 0.49 -11.58
N GLY A 113 -9.66 0.54 -10.26
CA GLY A 113 -10.93 0.95 -9.67
C GLY A 113 -11.11 2.46 -9.49
N GLN A 114 -10.02 3.23 -9.44
CA GLN A 114 -10.09 4.68 -9.22
C GLN A 114 -9.24 5.49 -10.22
N LEU A 115 -7.92 5.23 -10.32
CA LEU A 115 -7.04 6.14 -11.05
C LEU A 115 -7.30 6.15 -12.56
N ILE A 116 -7.48 5.00 -13.18
CA ILE A 116 -7.82 4.91 -14.62
C ILE A 116 -9.19 5.52 -14.91
N PRO A 117 -10.29 5.18 -14.17
CA PRO A 117 -11.59 5.81 -14.37
C PRO A 117 -11.60 7.33 -14.15
N TRP A 118 -10.70 7.85 -13.29
CA TRP A 118 -10.67 9.28 -12.99
C TRP A 118 -9.80 10.10 -13.95
N PHE A 119 -8.67 9.55 -14.35
CA PHE A 119 -7.60 10.29 -15.02
C PHE A 119 -7.11 9.64 -16.31
N GLY A 120 -7.58 8.43 -16.65
CA GLY A 120 -7.02 7.61 -17.73
C GLY A 120 -6.90 8.33 -19.08
N THR A 121 -7.88 9.16 -19.41
CA THR A 121 -7.90 9.93 -20.68
C THR A 121 -7.03 11.19 -20.64
N ILE A 122 -6.53 11.60 -19.48
CA ILE A 122 -5.68 12.79 -19.34
C ILE A 122 -4.25 12.40 -19.77
N MET A 123 -3.57 13.30 -20.46
CA MET A 123 -2.15 13.15 -20.76
C MET A 123 -1.33 13.18 -19.48
N LEU A 124 -0.35 12.28 -19.35
CA LEU A 124 0.46 12.15 -18.14
C LEU A 124 1.10 13.49 -17.73
N SER A 125 1.60 14.27 -18.67
CA SER A 125 2.18 15.59 -18.45
C SER A 125 1.16 16.70 -18.10
N ALA A 126 -0.13 16.43 -18.34
CA ALA A 126 -1.19 17.42 -18.13
C ALA A 126 -1.88 17.32 -16.76
N LEU A 127 -1.64 16.25 -15.98
CA LEU A 127 -2.25 16.05 -14.66
C LEU A 127 -1.82 17.16 -13.68
N ARG A 128 -2.77 17.70 -12.96
CA ARG A 128 -2.56 18.79 -11.98
C ARG A 128 -3.21 18.46 -10.63
N LYS A 129 -2.73 19.09 -9.56
CA LYS A 129 -3.31 18.97 -8.19
C LYS A 129 -4.82 19.21 -8.15
N LYS A 130 -5.31 20.15 -8.93
CA LYS A 130 -6.74 20.49 -9.02
C LYS A 130 -7.59 19.31 -9.48
N ASP A 131 -7.06 18.49 -10.41
CA ASP A 131 -7.78 17.35 -10.98
C ASP A 131 -7.93 16.25 -9.92
N VAL A 132 -6.86 16.00 -9.15
CA VAL A 132 -6.88 15.04 -8.04
C VAL A 132 -7.79 15.54 -6.92
N ARG A 133 -7.74 16.83 -6.57
CA ARG A 133 -8.63 17.42 -5.58
C ARG A 133 -10.11 17.26 -5.97
N ALA A 134 -10.45 17.55 -7.21
CA ALA A 134 -11.82 17.45 -7.73
C ALA A 134 -12.40 16.03 -7.62
N LYS A 135 -11.55 15.00 -7.66
CA LYS A 135 -11.97 13.60 -7.45
C LYS A 135 -12.01 13.19 -5.98
N MET A 136 -11.12 13.73 -5.16
CA MET A 136 -11.07 13.42 -3.71
C MET A 136 -12.16 14.11 -2.90
N GLU A 137 -12.49 15.36 -3.26
CA GLU A 137 -13.43 16.21 -2.52
C GLU A 137 -14.82 15.59 -2.36
N PRO A 138 -15.47 15.06 -3.41
CA PRO A 138 -16.81 14.45 -3.31
C PRO A 138 -16.79 13.02 -2.73
N MET A 139 -15.60 12.39 -2.54
CA MET A 139 -15.54 11.02 -2.05
C MET A 139 -16.11 10.88 -0.65
N ASN A 140 -17.01 9.92 -0.47
CA ASN A 140 -17.41 9.47 0.88
C ASN A 140 -16.45 8.37 1.36
N ALA A 141 -15.23 8.76 1.72
CA ALA A 141 -14.18 7.85 2.17
C ALA A 141 -13.37 8.46 3.31
N THR A 142 -12.75 7.61 4.12
CA THR A 142 -11.85 8.04 5.20
C THR A 142 -10.56 8.64 4.64
N ASN A 143 -9.92 9.53 5.41
CA ASN A 143 -8.60 10.07 5.08
C ASN A 143 -7.56 8.98 4.84
N LYS A 144 -7.65 7.86 5.55
CA LYS A 144 -6.80 6.68 5.33
C LYS A 144 -6.95 6.12 3.91
N THR A 145 -8.19 5.96 3.44
CA THR A 145 -8.48 5.48 2.08
C THR A 145 -7.98 6.47 1.03
N MET A 146 -8.26 7.77 1.22
CA MET A 146 -7.79 8.82 0.31
C MET A 146 -6.26 8.89 0.27
N ALA A 147 -5.59 8.79 1.42
CA ALA A 147 -4.13 8.76 1.51
C ALA A 147 -3.53 7.54 0.77
N ASN A 148 -4.16 6.37 0.86
CA ASN A 148 -3.72 5.17 0.13
C ASN A 148 -3.80 5.39 -1.38
N ILE A 149 -4.90 5.94 -1.90
CA ILE A 149 -5.06 6.24 -3.34
C ILE A 149 -4.00 7.25 -3.80
N GLN A 150 -3.81 8.33 -3.05
CA GLN A 150 -2.80 9.35 -3.35
C GLN A 150 -1.37 8.79 -3.29
N SER A 151 -1.11 7.86 -2.37
CA SER A 151 0.21 7.22 -2.24
C SER A 151 0.56 6.39 -3.47
N VAL A 152 -0.40 5.63 -4.01
CA VAL A 152 -0.20 4.84 -5.24
C VAL A 152 0.04 5.75 -6.43
N LEU A 153 -0.80 6.79 -6.60
CA LEU A 153 -0.63 7.77 -7.68
C LEU A 153 0.71 8.50 -7.58
N ARG A 154 1.09 8.94 -6.38
CA ARG A 154 2.38 9.61 -6.15
C ARG A 154 3.55 8.72 -6.54
N LYS A 155 3.53 7.45 -6.09
CA LYS A 155 4.59 6.48 -6.44
C LYS A 155 4.68 6.27 -7.96
N ALA A 156 3.54 6.14 -8.64
CA ALA A 156 3.53 6.00 -10.10
C ALA A 156 4.10 7.25 -10.80
N LEU A 157 3.77 8.45 -10.31
CA LEU A 157 4.30 9.70 -10.86
C LEU A 157 5.78 9.92 -10.54
N ASP A 158 6.27 9.44 -9.39
CA ASP A 158 7.71 9.47 -9.06
C ASP A 158 8.46 8.52 -10.01
N ASP A 159 7.94 7.32 -10.28
CA ASP A 159 8.51 6.41 -11.26
C ASP A 159 8.46 7.00 -12.70
N ALA A 160 7.44 7.81 -13.02
CA ALA A 160 7.36 8.51 -14.30
C ALA A 160 8.45 9.60 -14.46
N ILE A 161 8.90 10.21 -13.34
CA ILE A 161 10.06 11.11 -13.36
C ILE A 161 11.36 10.31 -13.58
N GLU A 162 11.51 9.18 -12.89
CA GLU A 162 12.68 8.28 -13.09
C GLU A 162 12.76 7.76 -14.53
N ASP A 163 11.60 7.55 -15.18
CA ASP A 163 11.49 7.16 -16.60
C ASP A 163 11.58 8.38 -17.58
N GLU A 164 11.86 9.59 -17.09
CA GLU A 164 11.96 10.86 -17.86
C GLU A 164 10.68 11.23 -18.66
N LEU A 165 9.52 10.69 -18.25
CA LEU A 165 8.23 10.95 -18.92
C LEU A 165 7.59 12.28 -18.48
N ILE A 166 7.92 12.74 -17.28
CA ILE A 166 7.49 14.04 -16.72
C ILE A 166 8.64 14.65 -15.91
N GLU A 167 8.71 15.97 -15.89
CA GLU A 167 9.76 16.69 -15.15
C GLU A 167 9.45 16.83 -13.65
N VAL A 168 8.17 16.91 -13.29
CA VAL A 168 7.74 17.21 -11.91
C VAL A 168 6.52 16.39 -11.54
N ASN A 169 6.57 15.77 -10.36
CA ASN A 169 5.39 15.15 -9.77
C ASN A 169 4.46 16.23 -9.19
N PRO A 170 3.24 16.41 -9.75
CA PRO A 170 2.29 17.43 -9.25
C PRO A 170 1.84 17.16 -7.81
N LEU A 171 2.02 15.94 -7.28
CA LEU A 171 1.65 15.57 -5.91
C LEU A 171 2.83 15.59 -4.93
N ALA A 172 4.02 16.07 -5.36
CA ALA A 172 5.15 16.20 -4.46
C ALA A 172 4.78 17.11 -3.27
N ARG A 173 5.02 16.60 -2.03
CA ARG A 173 4.74 17.32 -0.78
C ARG A 173 3.27 17.80 -0.63
N TRP A 174 2.32 17.19 -1.35
CA TRP A 174 0.90 17.53 -1.26
C TRP A 174 0.07 16.29 -0.94
N CYS A 175 -0.89 16.45 -0.03
CA CYS A 175 -1.87 15.43 0.31
C CYS A 175 -3.22 16.11 0.57
N TYR A 176 -4.26 15.59 -0.03
CA TYR A 176 -5.63 16.01 0.27
C TYR A 176 -6.14 15.22 1.48
N SER A 177 -6.72 15.91 2.45
CA SER A 177 -7.43 15.31 3.57
C SER A 177 -8.64 16.14 3.93
N LYS A 178 -9.64 15.52 4.55
CA LYS A 178 -10.84 16.17 5.09
C LYS A 178 -10.71 16.33 6.60
N VAL A 179 -11.52 17.21 7.16
CA VAL A 179 -11.74 17.22 8.60
C VAL A 179 -12.58 15.99 8.94
N GLU A 180 -12.02 15.07 9.69
CA GLU A 180 -12.73 13.89 10.20
C GLU A 180 -12.98 14.08 11.70
N ALA A 181 -14.13 13.60 12.16
CA ALA A 181 -14.34 13.44 13.59
C ALA A 181 -13.25 12.52 14.16
N PRO A 182 -12.81 12.72 15.41
CA PRO A 182 -11.87 11.81 16.05
C PRO A 182 -12.39 10.38 15.92
N GLN A 183 -11.59 9.52 15.29
CA GLN A 183 -11.96 8.10 15.21
C GLN A 183 -12.08 7.56 16.63
N SER A 184 -13.18 6.86 16.93
CA SER A 184 -13.29 6.16 18.20
C SER A 184 -12.14 5.15 18.30
N LYS A 185 -11.58 4.99 19.49
CA LYS A 185 -10.55 3.97 19.75
C LYS A 185 -11.11 2.54 19.67
N ASP A 186 -12.34 2.38 19.17
CA ASP A 186 -13.13 1.15 19.21
C ASP A 186 -12.78 0.12 18.12
N ASP A 187 -11.83 0.44 17.22
CA ASP A 187 -11.30 -0.54 16.25
C ASP A 187 -10.64 -1.75 16.95
N ILE A 188 -10.26 -1.58 18.24
CA ILE A 188 -9.66 -2.62 19.06
C ILE A 188 -10.65 -2.99 20.14
N ASP A 189 -11.28 -4.13 19.93
CA ASP A 189 -12.38 -4.64 20.72
C ASP A 189 -12.12 -6.12 21.09
N PRO A 190 -11.23 -6.36 22.08
CA PRO A 190 -10.87 -7.70 22.50
C PRO A 190 -12.06 -8.47 23.04
N PHE A 191 -12.04 -9.79 22.86
CA PHE A 191 -13.02 -10.67 23.50
C PHE A 191 -12.77 -10.78 24.99
N THR A 192 -13.84 -10.72 25.79
CA THR A 192 -13.76 -10.98 27.22
C THR A 192 -13.43 -12.45 27.49
N LYS A 193 -13.13 -12.80 28.73
CA LYS A 193 -12.88 -14.18 29.14
C LYS A 193 -14.10 -15.07 28.92
N GLU A 194 -15.30 -14.55 29.19
CA GLU A 194 -16.59 -15.22 29.03
C GLU A 194 -16.89 -15.44 27.55
N GLU A 195 -16.69 -14.40 26.71
CA GLU A 195 -16.85 -14.51 25.26
C GLU A 195 -15.88 -15.53 24.64
N GLN A 196 -14.61 -15.55 25.08
CA GLN A 196 -13.64 -16.56 24.63
C GLN A 196 -14.10 -17.98 25.01
N ALA A 197 -14.57 -18.17 26.26
CA ALA A 197 -15.08 -19.44 26.72
C ALA A 197 -16.30 -19.89 25.88
N ALA A 198 -17.25 -18.99 25.64
CA ALA A 198 -18.42 -19.26 24.81
C ALA A 198 -18.03 -19.64 23.37
N ILE A 199 -17.11 -18.90 22.75
CA ILE A 199 -16.57 -19.19 21.39
C ILE A 199 -15.97 -20.59 21.36
N LEU A 200 -15.09 -20.93 22.30
CA LEU A 200 -14.41 -22.24 22.36
C LEU A 200 -15.36 -23.40 22.67
N THR A 201 -16.44 -23.17 23.43
CA THR A 201 -17.47 -24.17 23.70
C THR A 201 -18.26 -24.51 22.44
N HIS A 202 -18.56 -23.53 21.60
CA HIS A 202 -19.32 -23.71 20.36
C HIS A 202 -18.44 -24.06 19.14
N ALA A 203 -17.11 -24.02 19.31
CA ALA A 203 -16.16 -24.49 18.32
C ALA A 203 -15.85 -25.97 18.53
N THR A 204 -15.79 -26.75 17.45
CA THR A 204 -15.51 -28.19 17.52
C THR A 204 -14.32 -28.59 16.66
N GLY A 205 -13.67 -29.72 17.00
CA GLY A 205 -12.59 -30.33 16.22
C GLY A 205 -11.48 -29.35 15.87
N GLN A 206 -11.00 -29.40 14.63
CA GLN A 206 -9.91 -28.54 14.14
C GLN A 206 -10.21 -27.04 14.27
N GLY A 207 -11.50 -26.66 14.18
CA GLY A 207 -11.90 -25.25 14.36
C GLY A 207 -11.65 -24.74 15.77
N ARG A 208 -11.95 -25.56 16.78
CA ARG A 208 -11.68 -25.25 18.19
C ARG A 208 -10.18 -25.12 18.43
N ASN A 209 -9.39 -26.04 17.93
CA ASN A 209 -7.94 -26.02 18.09
C ASN A 209 -7.32 -24.77 17.45
N LEU A 210 -7.73 -24.42 16.23
CA LEU A 210 -7.28 -23.19 15.54
C LEU A 210 -7.60 -21.93 16.35
N LEU A 211 -8.83 -21.82 16.86
CA LEU A 211 -9.25 -20.62 17.62
C LEU A 211 -8.56 -20.53 18.99
N GLN A 212 -8.44 -21.65 19.70
CA GLN A 212 -7.70 -21.68 20.96
C GLN A 212 -6.23 -21.30 20.74
N PHE A 213 -5.59 -21.85 19.72
CA PHE A 213 -4.22 -21.51 19.37
C PHE A 213 -4.08 -20.03 19.00
N ALA A 214 -5.03 -19.46 18.22
CA ALA A 214 -5.04 -18.04 17.86
C ALA A 214 -5.14 -17.12 19.08
N PHE A 215 -6.02 -17.42 20.03
CA PHE A 215 -6.18 -16.66 21.27
C PHE A 215 -4.93 -16.68 22.16
N TRP A 216 -4.14 -17.77 22.12
CA TRP A 216 -3.03 -17.96 23.04
C TRP A 216 -1.63 -17.80 22.42
N THR A 217 -1.56 -17.37 21.16
CA THR A 217 -0.29 -17.06 20.49
C THR A 217 -0.23 -15.65 19.91
N GLY A 218 -1.38 -15.02 19.68
CA GLY A 218 -1.46 -13.70 19.05
C GLY A 218 -0.91 -13.66 17.63
N LEU A 219 -0.79 -14.80 16.94
CA LEU A 219 -0.37 -14.84 15.54
C LEU A 219 -1.36 -14.09 14.64
N ARG A 220 -0.84 -13.52 13.55
CA ARG A 220 -1.73 -12.99 12.49
C ARG A 220 -2.42 -14.16 11.79
N THR A 221 -3.63 -13.97 11.32
CA THR A 221 -4.34 -15.05 10.60
C THR A 221 -3.54 -15.59 9.42
N SER A 222 -2.82 -14.72 8.71
CA SER A 222 -1.93 -15.13 7.61
C SER A 222 -0.70 -15.95 8.07
N GLU A 223 -0.25 -15.78 9.30
CA GLU A 223 0.82 -16.59 9.92
C GLU A 223 0.26 -17.95 10.37
N LEU A 224 -0.94 -17.96 10.99
CA LEU A 224 -1.65 -19.17 11.41
C LEU A 224 -1.84 -20.17 10.26
N VAL A 225 -2.34 -19.68 9.11
CA VAL A 225 -2.61 -20.54 7.95
C VAL A 225 -1.36 -20.98 7.21
N ALA A 226 -0.22 -20.31 7.43
CA ALA A 226 1.06 -20.67 6.83
C ALA A 226 1.89 -21.62 7.69
N LEU A 227 1.41 -21.98 8.89
CA LEU A 227 2.16 -22.77 9.85
C LEU A 227 2.22 -24.23 9.42
N ASP A 228 3.44 -24.78 9.42
CA ASP A 228 3.71 -26.20 9.19
C ASP A 228 4.11 -26.88 10.49
N TRP A 229 3.95 -28.19 10.55
CA TRP A 229 4.39 -28.99 11.70
C TRP A 229 5.91 -28.91 11.94
N ALA A 230 6.69 -28.71 10.90
CA ALA A 230 8.13 -28.48 11.01
C ALA A 230 8.50 -27.16 11.71
N ASP A 231 7.57 -26.21 11.80
CA ASP A 231 7.78 -24.96 12.53
C ASP A 231 7.54 -25.12 14.04
N VAL A 232 7.02 -26.26 14.51
CA VAL A 232 6.65 -26.49 15.92
C VAL A 232 7.71 -27.31 16.63
N ASP A 233 8.37 -26.72 17.62
CA ASP A 233 9.29 -27.41 18.52
C ASP A 233 8.57 -27.70 19.84
N PHE A 234 8.10 -28.95 19.99
CA PHE A 234 7.41 -29.43 21.20
C PHE A 234 8.33 -29.54 22.39
N VAL A 235 9.63 -29.75 22.18
CA VAL A 235 10.61 -29.94 23.28
C VAL A 235 10.92 -28.55 23.88
N ARG A 236 11.18 -27.56 23.05
CA ARG A 236 11.44 -26.18 23.52
C ARG A 236 10.15 -25.41 23.85
N GLY A 237 8.99 -25.93 23.47
CA GLY A 237 7.71 -25.25 23.66
C GLY A 237 7.61 -23.94 22.88
N VAL A 238 8.07 -23.93 21.64
CA VAL A 238 8.05 -22.74 20.76
C VAL A 238 7.53 -23.07 19.37
N VAL A 239 7.04 -22.06 18.68
CA VAL A 239 6.73 -22.10 17.26
C VAL A 239 7.53 -21.03 16.51
N MET A 240 8.12 -21.43 15.38
CA MET A 240 8.87 -20.53 14.49
C MET A 240 7.93 -19.89 13.47
N VAL A 241 7.76 -18.59 13.55
CA VAL A 241 6.97 -17.83 12.56
C VAL A 241 7.93 -17.25 11.54
N THR A 242 7.97 -17.81 10.35
CA THR A 242 8.86 -17.39 9.26
C THR A 242 8.12 -16.94 8.00
N ARG A 243 6.85 -17.34 7.88
CA ARG A 243 6.03 -17.23 6.66
C ARG A 243 4.65 -16.70 6.97
N ALA A 244 4.01 -16.17 5.94
CA ALA A 244 2.61 -15.75 5.95
C ALA A 244 1.95 -16.10 4.61
N LEU A 245 0.73 -16.60 4.66
CA LEU A 245 -0.09 -16.89 3.48
C LEU A 245 -1.28 -15.95 3.45
N THR A 246 -1.34 -15.13 2.42
CA THR A 246 -2.47 -14.22 2.20
C THR A 246 -3.37 -14.78 1.09
N GLN A 247 -4.63 -14.40 1.07
CA GLN A 247 -5.58 -14.82 0.02
C GLN A 247 -5.15 -14.45 -1.42
N HIS A 248 -4.12 -13.63 -1.58
CA HIS A 248 -3.61 -13.17 -2.87
C HIS A 248 -2.30 -13.85 -3.26
N SER A 249 -1.71 -14.61 -2.36
CA SER A 249 -0.48 -15.36 -2.59
C SER A 249 -0.82 -16.79 -2.99
N LYS A 250 -0.15 -17.30 -4.02
CA LYS A 250 -0.28 -18.73 -4.44
C LYS A 250 0.46 -19.68 -3.49
N ALA A 251 1.45 -19.17 -2.78
CA ALA A 251 2.25 -19.90 -1.80
C ALA A 251 2.55 -19.00 -0.59
N ALA A 252 2.99 -19.59 0.50
CA ALA A 252 3.43 -18.85 1.67
C ALA A 252 4.65 -18.00 1.33
N GLU A 253 4.58 -16.71 1.62
CA GLU A 253 5.66 -15.75 1.43
C GLU A 253 6.41 -15.53 2.75
N SER A 254 7.68 -15.11 2.68
CA SER A 254 8.41 -14.67 3.88
C SER A 254 7.67 -13.52 4.57
N THR A 255 7.81 -13.40 5.89
CA THR A 255 7.20 -12.30 6.65
C THR A 255 7.64 -10.93 6.11
N LYS A 256 6.82 -9.89 6.31
CA LYS A 256 7.05 -8.54 5.74
C LYS A 256 8.28 -7.84 6.31
N THR A 257 8.71 -8.22 7.53
CA THR A 257 9.80 -7.56 8.26
C THR A 257 10.64 -8.60 8.98
N ASN A 258 11.88 -8.25 9.31
CA ASN A 258 12.75 -9.10 10.13
C ASN A 258 12.13 -9.41 11.50
N ALA A 259 11.45 -8.45 12.13
CA ALA A 259 10.71 -8.66 13.37
C ALA A 259 9.53 -9.64 13.22
N GLY A 260 9.05 -9.85 11.98
CA GLY A 260 8.05 -10.87 11.68
C GLY A 260 8.59 -12.30 11.80
N ARG A 261 9.90 -12.52 11.60
CA ARG A 261 10.56 -13.82 11.82
C ARG A 261 10.92 -13.92 13.30
N ARG A 262 10.26 -14.82 14.00
CA ARG A 262 10.39 -14.91 15.45
C ARG A 262 10.03 -16.27 15.99
N GLU A 263 10.54 -16.58 17.17
CA GLU A 263 10.02 -17.64 18.03
C GLU A 263 8.86 -17.09 18.86
N VAL A 264 7.76 -17.82 18.89
CA VAL A 264 6.62 -17.57 19.76
C VAL A 264 6.55 -18.68 20.80
N LYS A 265 6.59 -18.31 22.08
CA LYS A 265 6.46 -19.25 23.18
C LYS A 265 5.05 -19.84 23.19
N LEU A 266 4.96 -21.16 23.25
CA LEU A 266 3.71 -21.90 23.39
C LEU A 266 3.33 -21.95 24.89
N LEU A 267 2.33 -21.18 25.24
CA LEU A 267 1.70 -21.30 26.55
C LEU A 267 0.89 -22.59 26.60
N GLU A 268 0.61 -23.10 27.79
CA GLU A 268 -0.03 -24.41 28.01
C GLU A 268 -1.27 -24.63 27.14
N ARG A 269 -2.16 -23.64 27.05
CA ARG A 269 -3.38 -23.74 26.23
C ARG A 269 -3.11 -23.76 24.73
N ALA A 270 -2.06 -23.10 24.26
CA ALA A 270 -1.63 -23.18 22.86
C ALA A 270 -1.01 -24.56 22.58
N MET A 271 -0.19 -25.04 23.49
CA MET A 271 0.40 -26.39 23.40
C MET A 271 -0.68 -27.48 23.34
N HIS A 272 -1.68 -27.40 24.22
CA HIS A 272 -2.81 -28.33 24.24
C HIS A 272 -3.57 -28.33 22.91
N ALA A 273 -3.85 -27.14 22.35
CA ALA A 273 -4.49 -27.04 21.04
C ALA A 273 -3.69 -27.73 19.92
N LEU A 274 -2.35 -27.63 19.95
CA LEU A 274 -1.50 -28.32 18.98
C LEU A 274 -1.46 -29.84 19.19
N LEU A 275 -1.44 -30.30 20.45
CA LEU A 275 -1.48 -31.72 20.76
C LEU A 275 -2.79 -32.36 20.27
N GLU A 276 -3.94 -31.72 20.51
CA GLU A 276 -5.22 -32.16 19.96
C GLU A 276 -5.23 -32.09 18.42
N GLN A 277 -4.62 -31.06 17.83
CA GLN A 277 -4.55 -30.89 16.38
C GLN A 277 -3.76 -31.99 15.67
N LYS A 278 -2.79 -32.61 16.34
CA LYS A 278 -2.04 -33.75 15.80
C LYS A 278 -2.94 -34.85 15.29
N THR A 279 -4.04 -35.13 15.99
CA THR A 279 -4.98 -36.22 15.60
C THR A 279 -5.64 -35.99 14.24
N PHE A 280 -5.66 -34.74 13.78
CA PHE A 280 -6.31 -34.34 12.52
C PHE A 280 -5.35 -34.25 11.34
N THR A 281 -4.14 -33.69 11.55
CA THR A 281 -3.29 -33.27 10.42
C THR A 281 -1.86 -33.75 10.47
N TRP A 282 -1.34 -34.27 11.61
CA TRP A 282 0.07 -34.65 11.76
C TRP A 282 0.57 -35.66 10.72
N THR A 283 -0.28 -36.61 10.34
CA THR A 283 0.08 -37.68 9.38
C THR A 283 -0.49 -37.45 8.00
N LYS A 284 -1.24 -36.37 7.79
CA LYS A 284 -1.97 -36.11 6.54
C LYS A 284 -1.33 -35.07 5.64
N GLY A 285 -0.52 -34.18 6.19
CA GLY A 285 0.09 -33.09 5.45
C GLY A 285 1.14 -32.33 6.25
N GLU A 286 1.75 -31.34 5.63
CA GLU A 286 2.76 -30.50 6.29
C GLU A 286 2.11 -29.44 7.19
N GLU A 287 0.94 -28.95 6.81
CA GLU A 287 0.24 -27.85 7.49
C GLU A 287 -0.36 -28.25 8.83
N VAL A 288 -0.23 -27.37 9.83
CA VAL A 288 -0.84 -27.55 11.14
C VAL A 288 -2.36 -27.44 11.06
N PHE A 289 -2.89 -26.41 10.38
CA PHE A 289 -4.32 -26.14 10.29
C PHE A 289 -4.84 -26.27 8.87
N GLN A 290 -5.82 -27.17 8.71
CA GLN A 290 -6.52 -27.40 7.45
C GLN A 290 -7.96 -26.87 7.51
N ASN A 291 -8.51 -26.58 6.34
CA ASN A 291 -9.95 -26.41 6.18
C ASN A 291 -10.62 -27.79 6.33
N PRO A 292 -11.43 -28.03 7.37
CA PRO A 292 -11.99 -29.35 7.63
C PRO A 292 -13.00 -29.84 6.56
N ARG A 293 -13.49 -28.93 5.71
CA ARG A 293 -14.38 -29.28 4.60
C ARG A 293 -13.64 -29.72 3.34
N LEU A 294 -12.42 -29.19 3.13
CA LEU A 294 -11.65 -29.40 1.91
C LEU A 294 -10.41 -30.28 2.15
N GLU A 295 -10.13 -30.60 3.41
CA GLU A 295 -8.95 -31.36 3.86
C GLU A 295 -7.62 -30.87 3.29
N ARG A 296 -7.50 -29.53 3.16
CA ARG A 296 -6.30 -28.87 2.66
C ARG A 296 -6.05 -27.56 3.41
N ARG A 297 -4.86 -27.01 3.28
CA ARG A 297 -4.46 -25.73 3.87
C ARG A 297 -5.52 -24.64 3.62
N TRP A 298 -5.76 -23.80 4.60
CA TRP A 298 -6.57 -22.60 4.43
C TRP A 298 -5.94 -21.62 3.42
N GLU A 299 -6.73 -21.12 2.48
CA GLU A 299 -6.31 -20.15 1.46
C GLU A 299 -6.40 -18.70 1.97
N GLY A 300 -5.93 -18.45 3.21
CA GLY A 300 -5.99 -17.14 3.85
C GLY A 300 -7.11 -17.00 4.88
N ASP A 301 -7.40 -15.76 5.28
CA ASP A 301 -8.34 -15.43 6.35
C ASP A 301 -9.81 -15.48 5.94
N GLN A 302 -10.11 -15.18 4.68
CA GLN A 302 -11.49 -15.08 4.21
C GLN A 302 -12.28 -16.40 4.29
N PRO A 303 -11.72 -17.56 3.88
CA PRO A 303 -12.39 -18.84 4.10
C PRO A 303 -12.66 -19.13 5.57
N ILE A 304 -11.69 -18.90 6.48
CA ILE A 304 -11.87 -19.07 7.93
C ILE A 304 -13.05 -18.22 8.41
N ARG A 305 -13.09 -16.96 8.01
CA ARG A 305 -14.16 -16.03 8.40
C ARG A 305 -15.55 -16.51 7.96
N LYS A 306 -15.66 -16.94 6.69
CA LYS A 306 -16.95 -17.30 6.11
C LYS A 306 -17.47 -18.68 6.55
N THR A 307 -16.58 -19.67 6.70
CA THR A 307 -16.98 -21.07 6.89
C THR A 307 -16.88 -21.54 8.33
N LEU A 308 -16.11 -20.85 9.16
CA LEU A 308 -15.88 -21.22 10.56
C LEU A 308 -16.31 -20.10 11.52
N TRP A 309 -15.66 -18.95 11.43
CA TRP A 309 -15.71 -17.87 12.41
C TRP A 309 -17.10 -17.30 12.61
N THR A 310 -17.78 -16.89 11.53
CA THR A 310 -19.10 -16.23 11.61
C THR A 310 -20.13 -17.13 12.25
N GLY A 311 -20.19 -18.41 11.86
CA GLY A 311 -21.14 -19.37 12.43
C GLY A 311 -20.89 -19.65 13.91
N ILE A 312 -19.61 -19.77 14.32
CA ILE A 312 -19.27 -19.97 15.74
C ILE A 312 -19.69 -18.78 16.60
N LEU A 313 -19.42 -17.54 16.17
CA LEU A 313 -19.84 -16.36 16.91
C LEU A 313 -21.36 -16.27 17.06
N GLN A 314 -22.10 -16.58 15.99
CA GLN A 314 -23.56 -16.61 16.03
C GLN A 314 -24.08 -17.65 17.03
N ASN A 315 -23.56 -18.88 16.98
CA ASN A 315 -23.97 -19.96 17.88
C ASN A 315 -23.57 -19.67 19.35
N ALA A 316 -22.46 -18.99 19.56
CA ALA A 316 -22.00 -18.56 20.88
C ALA A 316 -22.75 -17.34 21.44
N GLY A 317 -23.65 -16.71 20.66
CA GLY A 317 -24.31 -15.47 21.07
C GLY A 317 -23.36 -14.27 21.20
N VAL A 318 -22.19 -14.35 20.59
CA VAL A 318 -21.16 -13.31 20.68
C VAL A 318 -21.26 -12.36 19.51
N ARG A 319 -21.24 -11.06 19.79
CA ARG A 319 -21.26 -10.01 18.77
C ARG A 319 -20.14 -10.22 17.74
N TYR A 320 -20.47 -10.04 16.47
CA TYR A 320 -19.48 -10.20 15.40
C TYR A 320 -18.31 -9.20 15.55
N ARG A 321 -17.11 -9.75 15.53
CA ARG A 321 -15.83 -9.06 15.36
C ARG A 321 -15.02 -9.82 14.33
N ASN A 322 -14.11 -9.15 13.63
CA ASN A 322 -13.26 -9.85 12.65
C ASN A 322 -12.27 -10.80 13.35
N PRO A 323 -11.78 -11.85 12.68
CA PRO A 323 -10.85 -12.82 13.29
C PRO A 323 -9.56 -12.22 13.83
N TYR A 324 -9.14 -11.06 13.33
CA TYR A 324 -7.94 -10.37 13.79
C TYR A 324 -8.06 -9.91 15.26
N GLN A 325 -9.27 -9.80 15.79
CA GLN A 325 -9.50 -9.47 17.19
C GLN A 325 -8.98 -10.55 18.16
N THR A 326 -8.76 -11.80 17.71
CA THR A 326 -8.07 -12.81 18.54
C THR A 326 -6.66 -12.35 18.92
N ARG A 327 -5.97 -11.69 17.99
CA ARG A 327 -4.64 -11.12 18.25
C ARG A 327 -4.70 -9.91 19.19
N HIS A 328 -5.71 -9.07 19.07
CA HIS A 328 -5.93 -7.97 20.01
C HIS A 328 -6.28 -8.50 21.40
N THR A 329 -7.05 -9.58 21.46
CA THR A 329 -7.38 -10.28 22.70
C THR A 329 -6.13 -10.84 23.39
N TYR A 330 -5.25 -11.50 22.63
CA TYR A 330 -3.97 -11.96 23.18
C TYR A 330 -3.17 -10.80 23.83
N ALA A 331 -3.01 -9.70 23.10
CA ALA A 331 -2.25 -8.57 23.61
C ALA A 331 -2.86 -7.96 24.88
N SER A 332 -4.17 -7.69 24.87
CA SER A 332 -4.87 -7.13 26.02
C SER A 332 -4.81 -8.06 27.24
N MET A 333 -5.02 -9.37 27.02
CA MET A 333 -4.96 -10.39 28.06
C MET A 333 -3.58 -10.49 28.70
N MET A 334 -2.50 -10.54 27.91
CA MET A 334 -1.14 -10.59 28.42
C MET A 334 -0.78 -9.33 29.21
N LEU A 335 -1.12 -8.16 28.68
CA LEU A 335 -0.81 -6.89 29.34
C LEU A 335 -1.64 -6.68 30.62
N SER A 336 -2.92 -7.05 30.61
CA SER A 336 -3.76 -6.99 31.83
C SER A 336 -3.27 -7.95 32.92
N ALA A 337 -2.63 -9.06 32.53
CA ALA A 337 -1.98 -9.99 33.47
C ALA A 337 -0.62 -9.51 33.99
N GLY A 338 -0.13 -8.34 33.54
CA GLY A 338 1.15 -7.78 33.96
C GLY A 338 2.36 -8.30 33.19
N GLU A 339 2.18 -8.99 32.06
CA GLU A 339 3.30 -9.44 31.25
C GLU A 339 4.07 -8.25 30.66
N HIS A 340 5.40 -8.39 30.59
CA HIS A 340 6.27 -7.30 30.19
C HIS A 340 5.98 -6.84 28.74
N PRO A 341 5.68 -5.54 28.50
CA PRO A 341 5.27 -5.04 27.18
C PRO A 341 6.26 -5.34 26.04
N MET A 342 7.57 -5.34 26.33
CA MET A 342 8.60 -5.71 25.34
C MET A 342 8.50 -7.19 24.96
N TRP A 343 8.20 -8.07 25.92
CA TRP A 343 8.00 -9.49 25.65
C TRP A 343 6.75 -9.68 24.76
N VAL A 344 5.64 -9.03 25.10
CA VAL A 344 4.41 -9.08 24.29
C VAL A 344 4.67 -8.56 22.87
N ALA A 345 5.40 -7.43 22.74
CA ALA A 345 5.79 -6.89 21.43
C ALA A 345 6.58 -7.91 20.61
N LYS A 346 7.57 -8.57 21.20
CA LYS A 346 8.38 -9.59 20.56
C LYS A 346 7.55 -10.81 20.15
N GLN A 347 6.67 -11.32 21.04
CA GLN A 347 5.74 -12.42 20.72
C GLN A 347 4.85 -12.07 19.52
N MET A 348 4.35 -10.85 19.47
CA MET A 348 3.50 -10.39 18.37
C MET A 348 4.27 -10.00 17.08
N GLY A 349 5.61 -9.92 17.11
CA GLY A 349 6.42 -9.50 15.97
C GLY A 349 6.27 -8.02 15.62
N HIS A 350 6.31 -7.18 16.64
CA HIS A 350 6.48 -5.74 16.53
C HIS A 350 7.97 -5.39 16.68
N ALA A 351 8.45 -4.42 15.91
CA ALA A 351 9.85 -4.02 15.92
C ALA A 351 10.25 -3.37 17.27
N ASP A 352 9.31 -2.66 17.87
CA ASP A 352 9.45 -1.99 19.15
C ASP A 352 8.16 -2.07 19.97
N TRP A 353 8.23 -1.64 21.23
CA TRP A 353 7.09 -1.66 22.14
C TRP A 353 6.17 -0.43 22.01
N THR A 354 6.60 0.60 21.28
CA THR A 354 5.83 1.84 21.09
C THR A 354 4.44 1.57 20.53
N MET A 355 4.36 0.60 19.61
CA MET A 355 3.07 0.17 19.08
C MET A 355 2.20 -0.47 20.15
N ILE A 356 2.79 -1.28 21.06
CA ILE A 356 2.07 -1.89 22.19
C ILE A 356 1.55 -0.78 23.11
N ALA A 357 2.40 0.17 23.51
CA ALA A 357 2.02 1.27 24.39
C ALA A 357 0.89 2.12 23.77
N ARG A 358 1.02 2.50 22.51
CA ARG A 358 0.05 3.34 21.81
C ARG A 358 -1.31 2.66 21.63
N ILE A 359 -1.30 1.36 21.30
CA ILE A 359 -2.50 0.61 20.95
C ILE A 359 -3.15 -0.02 22.17
N TYR A 360 -2.35 -0.58 23.06
CA TYR A 360 -2.82 -1.42 24.17
C TYR A 360 -2.55 -0.81 25.55
N GLY A 361 -1.99 0.40 25.64
CA GLY A 361 -1.67 1.02 26.94
C GLY A 361 -2.84 1.05 27.92
N ARG A 362 -4.09 1.19 27.43
CA ARG A 362 -5.31 1.20 28.27
C ARG A 362 -5.58 -0.12 29.02
N TRP A 363 -4.92 -1.21 28.63
CA TRP A 363 -5.02 -2.51 29.33
C TRP A 363 -3.83 -2.80 30.23
N MET A 364 -2.85 -1.91 30.28
CA MET A 364 -1.78 -2.01 31.27
C MET A 364 -2.32 -1.57 32.62
N PRO A 365 -2.00 -2.26 33.75
CA PRO A 365 -2.37 -1.79 35.05
C PRO A 365 -1.83 -0.38 35.32
N ASP A 366 -2.67 0.53 35.77
CA ASP A 366 -2.28 1.92 36.09
C ASP A 366 -1.38 2.02 37.30
N ALA A 367 -1.46 1.06 38.22
CA ALA A 367 -0.59 0.96 39.37
C ALA A 367 -0.29 -0.52 39.67
N ASP A 368 0.98 -0.88 39.61
CA ASP A 368 1.49 -2.03 40.35
C ASP A 368 1.75 -1.60 41.78
N LEU A 369 0.97 -2.13 42.75
CA LEU A 369 1.17 -1.85 44.19
C LEU A 369 2.59 -2.25 44.66
N ALA A 370 3.26 -3.12 43.90
CA ALA A 370 4.64 -3.51 44.13
C ALA A 370 5.64 -2.75 43.24
N ALA A 371 5.19 -1.68 42.55
CA ALA A 371 6.09 -0.85 41.77
C ALA A 371 7.20 -0.27 42.62
N GLY A 372 8.46 -0.47 42.18
CA GLY A 372 9.65 -0.07 42.94
C GLY A 372 10.21 -1.14 43.88
N SER A 373 9.39 -2.05 44.41
CA SER A 373 9.84 -3.07 45.38
C SER A 373 10.91 -4.01 44.80
N ARG A 374 10.88 -4.32 43.50
CA ARG A 374 11.94 -5.08 42.83
C ARG A 374 13.27 -4.31 42.81
N ALA A 375 13.21 -3.02 42.53
CA ALA A 375 14.41 -2.17 42.57
C ALA A 375 14.98 -2.09 43.98
N GLU A 376 14.14 -1.87 45.00
CA GLU A 376 14.53 -1.89 46.39
C GLU A 376 15.14 -3.24 46.81
N SER A 377 14.54 -4.36 46.41
CA SER A 377 15.07 -5.69 46.73
C SER A 377 16.43 -5.99 46.09
N ILE A 378 16.71 -5.41 44.91
CA ILE A 378 17.96 -5.65 44.16
C ILE A 378 19.04 -4.63 44.56
N PHE A 379 18.68 -3.37 44.65
CA PHE A 379 19.60 -2.25 44.80
C PHE A 379 19.57 -1.57 46.17
N GLY A 380 18.55 -1.82 46.97
CA GLY A 380 18.38 -1.19 48.30
C GLY A 380 19.08 -1.92 49.45
N LYS A 381 19.79 -3.03 49.21
CA LYS A 381 20.63 -3.65 50.24
C LYS A 381 21.95 -2.89 50.32
N GLU A 382 22.09 -2.03 51.33
CA GLU A 382 23.39 -1.56 51.78
C GLU A 382 24.21 -2.78 52.22
N ASN A 383 25.46 -2.91 51.74
CA ASN A 383 26.44 -3.90 52.20
C ASN A 383 26.95 -3.56 53.57
#